data_9080ad492d177f12ec01275c4fe98a87
#
_entry.id   9080ad492d177f12ec01275c4fe98a87
#
_cell.length_a   1.000
_cell.length_b   1.000
_cell.length_c   1.000
_cell.angle_alpha   90.00
_cell.angle_beta   90.00
_cell.angle_gamma   90.00
#
_symmetry.space_group_name_H-M   'P 1'
#
loop_
_entity.id
_entity.type
_entity.pdbx_description
1 polymer ?
#
loop_
_entity_poly.entity_id
_entity_poly.type
_entity_poly.pdbx_seq_one_letter_code
_entity_poly.pdbx_strand_id
1 'polypeptide(L)'
;MVIKMAKLTDNDVNVRLIEKINQVEEKYEKNFSNTQKILMTTDGSITAILDVLYGKIALKTLEQHFEEATEESAELVNVDVGDEVNYREIIMHKDEQPLIYAVSYIPLKRLSKEIKDDLVRADIPIGRILKKYNVESRREINVIKVEKASDKLKELYNTEEDFLTRDYTIIMNGEILMWIKEFFPVDYFTEIW
;
A
#
# COMPACT_ATOMS: atom_id res chain seq x y z
N MET A 1 -30.26 -22.45 -19.89
CA MET A 1 -30.01 -20.98 -19.93
C MET A 1 -28.50 -20.81 -19.95
N VAL A 2 -27.89 -20.59 -21.10
CA VAL A 2 -26.44 -20.41 -21.23
C VAL A 2 -26.12 -18.95 -20.79
N ILE A 3 -25.50 -18.79 -19.64
CA ILE A 3 -24.99 -17.48 -19.21
C ILE A 3 -23.87 -17.11 -20.19
N LYS A 4 -24.12 -16.16 -21.09
CA LYS A 4 -23.07 -15.55 -21.91
C LYS A 4 -22.10 -14.85 -20.94
N MET A 5 -20.93 -15.45 -20.73
CA MET A 5 -19.82 -14.74 -20.09
C MET A 5 -19.53 -13.48 -20.92
N ALA A 6 -19.71 -12.32 -20.33
CA ALA A 6 -19.25 -11.07 -20.94
C ALA A 6 -17.74 -11.23 -21.21
N LYS A 7 -17.30 -10.96 -22.44
CA LYS A 7 -15.87 -10.86 -22.71
C LYS A 7 -15.34 -9.66 -21.93
N LEU A 8 -14.47 -9.93 -20.96
CA LEU A 8 -13.69 -8.89 -20.30
C LEU A 8 -12.88 -8.16 -21.38
N THR A 9 -12.91 -6.83 -21.38
CA THR A 9 -12.12 -6.03 -22.31
C THR A 9 -10.75 -5.75 -21.68
N ASP A 10 -9.71 -5.55 -22.48
CA ASP A 10 -8.33 -5.25 -22.03
C ASP A 10 -8.25 -4.02 -21.12
N ASN A 11 -9.32 -3.22 -21.04
CA ASN A 11 -9.43 -2.05 -20.17
C ASN A 11 -10.09 -2.36 -18.81
N ASP A 12 -10.52 -3.59 -18.55
CA ASP A 12 -11.09 -3.97 -17.26
C ASP A 12 -9.97 -3.99 -16.20
N VAL A 13 -10.17 -3.26 -15.10
CA VAL A 13 -9.22 -3.19 -13.97
C VAL A 13 -8.92 -4.56 -13.39
N ASN A 14 -9.94 -5.44 -13.33
CA ASN A 14 -9.78 -6.79 -12.79
C ASN A 14 -8.90 -7.66 -13.70
N VAL A 15 -9.01 -7.53 -15.03
CA VAL A 15 -8.13 -8.23 -15.98
C VAL A 15 -6.68 -7.84 -15.74
N ARG A 16 -6.40 -6.53 -15.61
CA ARG A 16 -5.05 -6.04 -15.34
C ARG A 16 -4.48 -6.55 -14.02
N LEU A 17 -5.28 -6.66 -12.96
CA LEU A 17 -4.84 -7.20 -11.67
C LEU A 17 -4.56 -8.70 -11.75
N ILE A 18 -5.39 -9.47 -12.45
CA ILE A 18 -5.16 -10.90 -12.71
C ILE A 18 -3.84 -11.09 -13.46
N GLU A 19 -3.61 -10.33 -14.53
CA GLU A 19 -2.38 -10.39 -15.31
C GLU A 19 -1.15 -10.06 -14.47
N LYS A 20 -1.21 -9.01 -13.64
CA LYS A 20 -0.11 -8.64 -12.73
C LYS A 20 0.22 -9.79 -11.76
N ILE A 21 -0.77 -10.39 -11.13
CA ILE A 21 -0.57 -11.51 -10.20
C ILE A 21 0.05 -12.70 -10.95
N ASN A 22 -0.51 -13.11 -12.12
CA ASN A 22 0.00 -14.22 -12.88
C ASN A 22 1.47 -14.02 -13.31
N GLN A 23 1.83 -12.82 -13.77
CA GLN A 23 3.21 -12.48 -14.15
C GLN A 23 4.18 -12.58 -12.96
N VAL A 24 3.74 -12.17 -11.78
CA VAL A 24 4.57 -12.25 -10.57
C VAL A 24 4.72 -13.70 -10.11
N GLU A 25 3.65 -14.50 -10.11
CA GLU A 25 3.69 -15.93 -9.79
C GLU A 25 4.61 -16.70 -10.75
N GLU A 26 4.50 -16.42 -12.06
CA GLU A 26 5.34 -17.04 -13.09
C GLU A 26 6.83 -16.66 -12.90
N LYS A 27 7.11 -15.37 -12.72
CA LYS A 27 8.47 -14.86 -12.54
C LYS A 27 9.13 -15.37 -11.26
N TYR A 28 8.36 -15.55 -10.19
CA TYR A 28 8.84 -16.00 -8.89
C TYR A 28 8.76 -17.52 -8.72
N GLU A 29 8.20 -18.23 -9.70
CA GLU A 29 7.98 -19.69 -9.72
C GLU A 29 7.24 -20.20 -8.47
N LYS A 30 6.29 -19.38 -7.93
CA LYS A 30 5.55 -19.68 -6.71
C LYS A 30 4.11 -19.19 -6.81
N ASN A 31 3.16 -20.04 -6.43
CA ASN A 31 1.77 -19.65 -6.29
C ASN A 31 1.55 -18.92 -4.96
N PHE A 32 0.91 -17.77 -5.02
CA PHE A 32 0.52 -17.03 -3.82
C PHE A 32 -0.77 -17.57 -3.22
N SER A 33 -0.88 -17.48 -1.90
CA SER A 33 -2.11 -17.81 -1.20
C SER A 33 -3.26 -16.88 -1.58
N ASN A 34 -4.50 -17.30 -1.31
CA ASN A 34 -5.66 -16.43 -1.51
C ASN A 34 -5.55 -15.15 -0.68
N THR A 35 -5.04 -15.23 0.56
CA THR A 35 -4.85 -14.06 1.41
C THR A 35 -3.82 -13.10 0.80
N GLN A 36 -2.69 -13.61 0.32
CA GLN A 36 -1.70 -12.78 -0.38
C GLN A 36 -2.30 -12.11 -1.63
N LYS A 37 -3.06 -12.84 -2.45
CA LYS A 37 -3.74 -12.28 -3.62
C LYS A 37 -4.73 -11.18 -3.25
N ILE A 38 -5.54 -11.39 -2.20
CA ILE A 38 -6.46 -10.38 -1.69
C ILE A 38 -5.70 -9.14 -1.23
N LEU A 39 -4.63 -9.31 -0.43
CA LEU A 39 -3.83 -8.20 0.06
C LEU A 39 -3.17 -7.41 -1.07
N MET A 40 -2.73 -8.08 -2.14
CA MET A 40 -2.09 -7.41 -3.30
C MET A 40 -3.08 -6.67 -4.19
N THR A 41 -4.32 -7.14 -4.31
CA THR A 41 -5.28 -6.64 -5.30
C THR A 41 -6.41 -5.78 -4.72
N THR A 42 -6.59 -5.76 -3.39
CA THR A 42 -7.66 -4.96 -2.79
C THR A 42 -7.43 -3.45 -2.95
N ASP A 43 -8.45 -2.74 -3.37
CA ASP A 43 -8.55 -1.28 -3.33
C ASP A 43 -9.10 -0.76 -1.99
N GLY A 44 -9.44 -1.68 -1.09
CA GLY A 44 -9.91 -1.40 0.27
C GLY A 44 -8.79 -1.09 1.26
N SER A 45 -9.15 -1.03 2.53
CA SER A 45 -8.21 -0.77 3.63
C SER A 45 -7.53 -2.05 4.08
N ILE A 46 -6.21 -2.16 3.87
CA ILE A 46 -5.38 -3.23 4.43
C ILE A 46 -5.51 -3.31 5.94
N THR A 47 -5.47 -2.16 6.62
CA THR A 47 -5.65 -2.12 8.08
C THR A 47 -6.95 -2.79 8.53
N ALA A 48 -8.05 -2.58 7.79
CA ALA A 48 -9.33 -3.20 8.13
C ALA A 48 -9.32 -4.72 7.91
N ILE A 49 -8.64 -5.20 6.86
CA ILE A 49 -8.46 -6.63 6.61
C ILE A 49 -7.64 -7.25 7.74
N LEU A 50 -6.52 -6.63 8.10
CA LEU A 50 -5.66 -7.13 9.18
C LEU A 50 -6.37 -7.10 10.54
N ASP A 51 -7.17 -6.05 10.82
CA ASP A 51 -7.97 -5.98 12.05
C ASP A 51 -8.96 -7.17 12.16
N VAL A 52 -9.48 -7.66 11.03
CA VAL A 52 -10.37 -8.83 11.00
C VAL A 52 -9.60 -10.14 11.18
N LEU A 53 -8.43 -10.27 10.53
CA LEU A 53 -7.63 -11.50 10.55
C LEU A 53 -6.92 -11.71 11.88
N TYR A 54 -6.33 -10.66 12.45
CA TYR A 54 -5.43 -10.73 13.61
C TYR A 54 -5.97 -10.04 14.87
N GLY A 55 -7.19 -9.48 14.82
CA GLY A 55 -7.66 -8.54 15.84
C GLY A 55 -7.01 -7.17 15.63
N LYS A 56 -7.40 -6.20 16.47
CA LYS A 56 -6.92 -4.80 16.32
C LYS A 56 -5.39 -4.74 16.22
N ILE A 57 -4.90 -4.28 15.09
CA ILE A 57 -3.47 -4.03 14.86
C ILE A 57 -3.08 -2.62 15.30
N ALA A 58 -1.81 -2.44 15.61
CA ALA A 58 -1.19 -1.15 15.88
C ALA A 58 -0.32 -0.69 14.70
N LEU A 59 -0.01 0.60 14.68
CA LEU A 59 0.89 1.22 13.74
C LEU A 59 1.94 1.99 14.52
N LYS A 60 3.19 1.88 14.11
CA LYS A 60 4.32 2.66 14.61
C LYS A 60 4.94 3.40 13.44
N THR A 61 5.10 4.70 13.58
CA THR A 61 5.87 5.52 12.65
C THR A 61 7.36 5.33 12.95
N LEU A 62 8.11 4.88 11.95
CA LEU A 62 9.56 4.68 12.04
C LEU A 62 10.31 5.95 11.67
N GLU A 63 9.82 6.62 10.63
CA GLU A 63 10.39 7.88 10.13
C GLU A 63 9.27 8.76 9.57
N GLN A 64 9.37 10.06 9.80
CA GLN A 64 8.47 11.04 9.19
C GLN A 64 9.17 12.41 9.17
N HIS A 65 9.20 13.02 8.00
CA HIS A 65 9.70 14.38 7.82
C HIS A 65 9.05 15.07 6.63
N PHE A 66 9.22 16.39 6.57
CA PHE A 66 8.82 17.20 5.42
C PHE A 66 10.07 17.47 4.59
N GLU A 67 9.93 17.38 3.27
CA GLU A 67 11.00 17.60 2.33
C GLU A 67 10.48 18.23 1.04
N GLU A 68 11.36 18.80 0.26
CA GLU A 68 11.07 19.24 -1.10
C GLU A 68 11.04 18.02 -2.04
N ALA A 69 10.02 17.95 -2.88
CA ALA A 69 9.88 16.85 -3.82
C ALA A 69 11.08 16.81 -4.79
N THR A 70 11.72 15.67 -4.85
CA THR A 70 12.73 15.33 -5.87
C THR A 70 12.04 15.02 -7.20
N GLU A 71 12.80 14.81 -8.29
CA GLU A 71 12.24 14.34 -9.56
C GLU A 71 11.42 13.05 -9.38
N GLU A 72 11.95 12.09 -8.60
CA GLU A 72 11.29 10.79 -8.35
C GLU A 72 10.00 10.97 -7.54
N SER A 73 10.05 11.63 -6.39
CA SER A 73 8.88 11.80 -5.55
C SER A 73 7.82 12.72 -6.18
N ALA A 74 8.23 13.71 -6.96
CA ALA A 74 7.34 14.59 -7.73
C ALA A 74 6.54 13.80 -8.78
N GLU A 75 7.19 12.86 -9.50
CA GLU A 75 6.53 11.99 -10.46
C GLU A 75 5.51 11.07 -9.77
N LEU A 76 5.88 10.44 -8.64
CA LEU A 76 5.01 9.53 -7.89
C LEU A 76 3.70 10.18 -7.44
N VAL A 77 3.73 11.46 -7.05
CA VAL A 77 2.54 12.17 -6.54
C VAL A 77 2.03 13.26 -7.48
N ASN A 78 2.60 13.38 -8.67
CA ASN A 78 2.22 14.35 -9.71
C ASN A 78 2.16 15.79 -9.17
N VAL A 79 3.32 16.28 -8.73
CA VAL A 79 3.56 17.66 -8.28
C VAL A 79 4.80 18.21 -8.97
N ASP A 80 5.09 19.49 -8.78
CA ASP A 80 6.33 20.08 -9.27
C ASP A 80 7.51 19.72 -8.35
N VAL A 81 8.71 19.58 -8.93
CA VAL A 81 9.95 19.45 -8.15
C VAL A 81 10.10 20.67 -7.26
N GLY A 82 10.39 20.44 -5.97
CA GLY A 82 10.46 21.51 -4.96
C GLY A 82 9.15 21.77 -4.22
N ASP A 83 8.02 21.18 -4.64
CA ASP A 83 6.81 21.19 -3.81
C ASP A 83 7.02 20.47 -2.49
N GLU A 84 6.40 20.94 -1.41
CA GLU A 84 6.53 20.32 -0.10
C GLU A 84 5.72 19.02 -0.01
N VAL A 85 6.42 17.93 0.35
CA VAL A 85 5.83 16.59 0.56
C VAL A 85 6.16 16.09 1.96
N ASN A 86 5.26 15.29 2.51
CA ASN A 86 5.54 14.50 3.71
C ASN A 86 6.01 13.11 3.30
N TYR A 87 7.25 12.78 3.64
CA TYR A 87 7.76 11.42 3.61
C TYR A 87 7.42 10.72 4.91
N ARG A 88 6.92 9.49 4.84
CA ARG A 88 6.58 8.72 6.02
C ARG A 88 6.83 7.24 5.82
N GLU A 89 7.52 6.63 6.79
CA GLU A 89 7.69 5.19 6.92
C GLU A 89 6.96 4.68 8.15
N ILE A 90 6.26 3.59 8.01
CA ILE A 90 5.49 2.99 9.09
C ILE A 90 5.66 1.48 9.12
N ILE A 91 5.40 0.90 10.28
CA ILE A 91 5.19 -0.53 10.43
C ILE A 91 3.81 -0.79 11.04
N MET A 92 3.03 -1.66 10.42
CA MET A 92 1.82 -2.23 11.01
C MET A 92 2.21 -3.51 11.73
N HIS A 93 1.79 -3.65 12.97
CA HIS A 93 2.19 -4.79 13.79
C HIS A 93 1.05 -5.29 14.66
N LYS A 94 1.12 -6.57 15.01
CA LYS A 94 0.30 -7.18 16.04
C LYS A 94 1.20 -7.57 17.20
N ASP A 95 0.93 -7.00 18.36
CA ASP A 95 1.82 -7.10 19.50
C ASP A 95 3.26 -6.74 19.11
N GLU A 96 4.23 -7.62 19.22
CA GLU A 96 5.62 -7.36 18.79
C GLU A 96 5.92 -7.86 17.36
N GLN A 97 4.96 -8.52 16.70
CA GLN A 97 5.18 -9.07 15.36
C GLN A 97 4.91 -8.02 14.29
N PRO A 98 5.93 -7.63 13.51
CA PRO A 98 5.74 -6.78 12.34
C PRO A 98 4.95 -7.54 11.27
N LEU A 99 3.95 -6.91 10.67
CA LEU A 99 3.12 -7.49 9.63
C LEU A 99 3.40 -6.88 8.26
N ILE A 100 3.39 -5.55 8.18
CA ILE A 100 3.56 -4.80 6.92
C ILE A 100 4.39 -3.56 7.19
N TYR A 101 5.41 -3.35 6.37
CA TYR A 101 6.13 -2.08 6.29
C TYR A 101 5.59 -1.27 5.12
N ALA A 102 5.48 0.04 5.28
CA ALA A 102 5.03 0.90 4.21
C ALA A 102 5.77 2.24 4.18
N VAL A 103 5.98 2.73 2.96
CA VAL A 103 6.52 4.06 2.65
C VAL A 103 5.45 4.86 1.94
N SER A 104 5.37 6.15 2.21
CA SER A 104 4.43 7.03 1.53
C SER A 104 4.99 8.42 1.28
N TYR A 105 4.58 9.02 0.16
CA TYR A 105 4.75 10.43 -0.17
C TYR A 105 3.39 11.11 -0.25
N ILE A 106 3.26 12.24 0.40
CA ILE A 106 1.98 12.95 0.57
C ILE A 106 2.20 14.44 0.29
N PRO A 107 1.70 14.98 -0.85
CA PRO A 107 1.80 16.40 -1.16
C PRO A 107 1.00 17.24 -0.17
N LEU A 108 1.65 18.13 0.55
CA LEU A 108 0.99 18.91 1.61
C LEU A 108 -0.03 19.90 1.06
N LYS A 109 0.16 20.41 -0.17
CA LYS A 109 -0.75 21.37 -0.80
C LYS A 109 -2.15 20.83 -1.03
N ARG A 110 -2.34 19.48 -1.03
CA ARG A 110 -3.63 18.82 -1.27
C ARG A 110 -4.36 18.40 0.00
N LEU A 111 -3.75 18.62 1.17
CA LEU A 111 -4.35 18.25 2.46
C LEU A 111 -5.02 19.45 3.12
N SER A 112 -6.19 19.21 3.75
CA SER A 112 -6.75 20.18 4.70
C SER A 112 -5.84 20.30 5.94
N LYS A 113 -5.99 21.40 6.66
CA LYS A 113 -5.21 21.63 7.89
C LYS A 113 -5.41 20.52 8.91
N GLU A 114 -6.65 20.07 9.07
CA GLU A 114 -7.03 19.05 10.05
C GLU A 114 -6.40 17.68 9.71
N ILE A 115 -6.36 17.32 8.42
CA ILE A 115 -5.72 16.08 7.95
C ILE A 115 -4.20 16.16 8.16
N LYS A 116 -3.56 17.31 7.88
CA LYS A 116 -2.15 17.53 8.15
C LYS A 116 -1.83 17.36 9.64
N ASP A 117 -2.63 17.99 10.49
CA ASP A 117 -2.46 17.93 11.94
C ASP A 117 -2.55 16.48 12.47
N ASP A 118 -3.51 15.69 12.00
CA ASP A 118 -3.63 14.28 12.38
C ASP A 118 -2.51 13.42 11.81
N LEU A 119 -2.07 13.69 10.58
CA LEU A 119 -0.96 12.98 9.95
C LEU A 119 0.36 13.13 10.74
N VAL A 120 0.59 14.31 11.28
CA VAL A 120 1.83 14.64 12.01
C VAL A 120 1.79 14.17 13.47
N ARG A 121 0.63 14.17 14.11
CA ARG A 121 0.50 14.01 15.55
C ARG A 121 0.41 12.57 16.04
N ALA A 122 0.05 11.62 15.18
CA ALA A 122 -0.36 10.32 15.68
C ALA A 122 0.08 9.15 14.80
N ASP A 123 0.39 8.03 15.47
CA ASP A 123 0.54 6.72 14.85
C ASP A 123 -0.83 6.19 14.38
N ILE A 124 -1.45 6.94 13.45
CA ILE A 124 -2.75 6.59 12.89
C ILE A 124 -2.56 6.14 11.43
N PRO A 125 -3.11 4.97 11.06
CA PRO A 125 -3.15 4.55 9.67
C PRO A 125 -3.87 5.59 8.79
N ILE A 126 -3.28 5.92 7.63
CA ILE A 126 -3.84 6.89 6.68
C ILE A 126 -5.30 6.57 6.34
N GLY A 127 -5.63 5.29 6.14
CA GLY A 127 -7.01 4.88 5.89
C GLY A 127 -8.00 5.24 7.00
N ARG A 128 -7.56 5.25 8.26
CA ARG A 128 -8.39 5.71 9.40
C ARG A 128 -8.54 7.23 9.41
N ILE A 129 -7.49 7.98 9.04
CA ILE A 129 -7.55 9.45 8.89
C ILE A 129 -8.56 9.81 7.81
N LEU A 130 -8.44 9.23 6.61
CA LEU A 130 -9.36 9.50 5.50
C LEU A 130 -10.82 9.18 5.88
N LYS A 131 -11.04 8.06 6.58
CA LYS A 131 -12.38 7.68 7.07
C LYS A 131 -12.92 8.67 8.11
N LYS A 132 -12.08 9.13 9.05
CA LYS A 132 -12.46 10.12 10.07
C LYS A 132 -12.99 11.41 9.46
N TYR A 133 -12.37 11.85 8.36
CA TYR A 133 -12.76 13.08 7.66
C TYR A 133 -13.72 12.86 6.49
N ASN A 134 -14.29 11.65 6.36
CA ASN A 134 -15.19 11.28 5.27
C ASN A 134 -14.65 11.63 3.88
N VAL A 135 -13.35 11.41 3.67
CA VAL A 135 -12.70 11.67 2.38
C VAL A 135 -13.13 10.63 1.37
N GLU A 136 -13.89 11.05 0.36
CA GLU A 136 -14.20 10.20 -0.79
C GLU A 136 -12.96 10.07 -1.66
N SER A 137 -12.45 8.87 -1.79
CA SER A 137 -11.24 8.58 -2.54
C SER A 137 -11.26 7.18 -3.12
N ARG A 138 -10.52 6.98 -4.21
CA ARG A 138 -10.29 5.66 -4.79
C ARG A 138 -8.81 5.33 -4.75
N ARG A 139 -8.48 4.05 -4.80
CA ARG A 139 -7.11 3.57 -4.92
C ARG A 139 -6.90 2.99 -6.32
N GLU A 140 -5.75 3.29 -6.90
CA GLU A 140 -5.29 2.69 -8.14
C GLU A 140 -3.99 1.95 -7.89
N ILE A 141 -4.00 0.62 -8.05
CA ILE A 141 -2.82 -0.22 -7.85
C ILE A 141 -1.95 -0.14 -9.11
N ASN A 142 -0.74 0.40 -8.95
CA ASN A 142 0.18 0.66 -10.06
C ASN A 142 1.05 -0.57 -10.34
N VAL A 143 1.75 -1.07 -9.32
CA VAL A 143 2.70 -2.18 -9.47
C VAL A 143 2.47 -3.24 -8.40
N ILE A 144 2.64 -4.50 -8.79
CA ILE A 144 2.76 -5.65 -7.88
C ILE A 144 4.01 -6.41 -8.31
N LYS A 145 4.91 -6.72 -7.37
CA LYS A 145 6.15 -7.47 -7.66
C LYS A 145 6.71 -8.13 -6.41
N VAL A 146 7.72 -8.99 -6.59
CA VAL A 146 8.58 -9.48 -5.51
C VAL A 146 9.90 -8.73 -5.56
N GLU A 147 10.37 -8.27 -4.42
CA GLU A 147 11.64 -7.54 -4.27
C GLU A 147 12.51 -8.22 -3.21
N LYS A 148 13.81 -8.13 -3.41
CA LYS A 148 14.78 -8.55 -2.39
C LYS A 148 14.66 -7.66 -1.16
N ALA A 149 14.77 -8.28 0.01
CA ALA A 149 14.81 -7.52 1.26
C ALA A 149 16.02 -6.56 1.27
N SER A 150 15.76 -5.29 1.59
CA SER A 150 16.82 -4.35 1.97
C SER A 150 17.37 -4.70 3.35
N ASP A 151 18.56 -4.21 3.69
CA ASP A 151 19.15 -4.44 5.02
C ASP A 151 18.21 -3.98 6.14
N LYS A 152 17.51 -2.86 5.95
CA LYS A 152 16.48 -2.36 6.87
C LYS A 152 15.34 -3.37 7.07
N LEU A 153 14.82 -3.96 5.98
CA LEU A 153 13.74 -4.95 6.06
C LEU A 153 14.20 -6.24 6.70
N LYS A 154 15.43 -6.69 6.40
CA LYS A 154 16.03 -7.85 7.05
C LYS A 154 16.12 -7.69 8.56
N GLU A 155 16.56 -6.53 9.01
CA GLU A 155 16.66 -6.20 10.44
C GLU A 155 15.28 -6.12 11.09
N LEU A 156 14.32 -5.37 10.48
CA LEU A 156 12.97 -5.17 11.01
C LEU A 156 12.19 -6.48 11.17
N TYR A 157 12.36 -7.41 10.23
CA TYR A 157 11.61 -8.67 10.21
C TYR A 157 12.44 -9.87 10.69
N ASN A 158 13.72 -9.67 10.96
CA ASN A 158 14.68 -10.74 11.27
C ASN A 158 14.58 -11.90 10.23
N THR A 159 14.62 -11.55 8.94
CA THR A 159 14.44 -12.48 7.81
C THR A 159 15.40 -12.18 6.68
N GLU A 160 15.79 -13.20 5.93
CA GLU A 160 16.50 -13.08 4.66
C GLU A 160 15.55 -13.25 3.46
N GLU A 161 14.27 -13.51 3.71
CA GLU A 161 13.26 -13.73 2.68
C GLU A 161 12.96 -12.48 1.86
N ASP A 162 12.42 -12.69 0.67
CA ASP A 162 11.96 -11.64 -0.22
C ASP A 162 10.64 -11.03 0.27
N PHE A 163 10.28 -9.90 -0.30
CA PHE A 163 9.03 -9.21 0.00
C PHE A 163 8.14 -9.13 -1.22
N LEU A 164 6.89 -9.55 -1.05
CA LEU A 164 5.83 -9.23 -1.97
C LEU A 164 5.46 -7.75 -1.77
N THR A 165 5.50 -6.96 -2.82
CA THR A 165 5.28 -5.52 -2.74
C THR A 165 4.16 -5.09 -3.67
N ARG A 166 3.45 -4.06 -3.25
CA ARG A 166 2.56 -3.31 -4.13
C ARG A 166 2.72 -1.82 -3.88
N ASP A 167 2.58 -1.02 -4.91
CA ASP A 167 2.38 0.40 -4.77
C ASP A 167 1.08 0.84 -5.41
N TYR A 168 0.52 1.91 -4.86
CA TYR A 168 -0.74 2.47 -5.31
C TYR A 168 -0.84 3.96 -5.00
N THR A 169 -1.69 4.63 -5.76
CA THR A 169 -2.08 6.01 -5.49
C THR A 169 -3.46 6.07 -4.85
N ILE A 170 -3.64 6.99 -3.92
CA ILE A 170 -4.96 7.40 -3.44
C ILE A 170 -5.34 8.69 -4.16
N ILE A 171 -6.47 8.67 -4.85
CA ILE A 171 -6.94 9.77 -5.70
C ILE A 171 -8.19 10.38 -5.08
N MET A 172 -8.19 11.69 -4.96
CA MET A 172 -9.31 12.52 -4.49
C MET A 172 -9.55 13.66 -5.48
N ASN A 173 -10.77 13.85 -5.90
CA ASN A 173 -11.16 14.90 -6.86
C ASN A 173 -10.33 14.91 -8.18
N GLY A 174 -9.86 13.74 -8.61
CA GLY A 174 -9.03 13.60 -9.81
C GLY A 174 -7.53 13.86 -9.62
N GLU A 175 -7.08 14.24 -8.42
CA GLU A 175 -5.68 14.46 -8.08
C GLU A 175 -5.13 13.37 -7.19
N ILE A 176 -3.83 13.05 -7.31
CA ILE A 176 -3.13 12.12 -6.42
C ILE A 176 -2.99 12.76 -5.04
N LEU A 177 -3.73 12.24 -4.06
CA LEU A 177 -3.64 12.70 -2.68
C LEU A 177 -2.37 12.17 -1.99
N MET A 178 -1.98 10.93 -2.33
CA MET A 178 -0.77 10.29 -1.83
C MET A 178 -0.39 9.08 -2.66
N TRP A 179 0.89 8.74 -2.65
CA TRP A 179 1.43 7.49 -3.13
C TRP A 179 1.91 6.65 -1.94
N ILE A 180 1.67 5.34 -1.99
CA ILE A 180 2.02 4.41 -0.91
C ILE A 180 2.61 3.15 -1.54
N LYS A 181 3.73 2.67 -0.97
CA LYS A 181 4.29 1.36 -1.25
C LYS A 181 4.27 0.52 0.01
N GLU A 182 3.72 -0.68 -0.10
CA GLU A 182 3.61 -1.65 0.99
C GLU A 182 4.47 -2.88 0.71
N PHE A 183 5.06 -3.42 1.78
CA PHE A 183 5.97 -4.56 1.75
C PHE A 183 5.43 -5.64 2.69
N PHE A 184 5.27 -6.84 2.17
CA PHE A 184 4.74 -8.01 2.86
C PHE A 184 5.78 -9.12 2.77
N PRO A 185 6.28 -9.68 3.89
CA PRO A 185 7.16 -10.84 3.82
C PRO A 185 6.50 -11.96 3.01
N VAL A 186 7.24 -12.56 2.08
CA VAL A 186 6.69 -13.55 1.15
C VAL A 186 6.23 -14.85 1.83
N ASP A 187 6.74 -15.12 3.02
CA ASP A 187 6.39 -16.24 3.88
C ASP A 187 5.22 -15.96 4.85
N TYR A 188 4.73 -14.70 4.87
CA TYR A 188 3.55 -14.32 5.65
C TYR A 188 2.27 -14.50 4.84
N PHE A 189 1.16 -14.68 5.55
CA PHE A 189 -0.17 -14.80 4.93
C PHE A 189 -0.29 -16.00 3.97
N THR A 190 0.49 -17.04 4.21
CA THR A 190 0.60 -18.23 3.33
C THR A 190 -0.43 -19.31 3.63
N GLU A 191 -1.33 -19.12 4.57
CA GLU A 191 -2.36 -20.10 4.90
C GLU A 191 -3.21 -20.46 3.70
N ILE A 192 -3.19 -21.72 3.33
CA ILE A 192 -4.02 -22.30 2.27
C ILE A 192 -5.20 -22.96 2.99
N TRP A 193 -6.40 -22.44 2.78
CA TRP A 193 -7.66 -23.03 3.26
C TRP A 193 -8.12 -24.10 2.29
#